data_eec4b67d67f09e035b543bdc36e2f47a
#
_entry.id   eec4b67d67f09e035b543bdc36e2f47a
#
_cell.length_a   1.000
_cell.length_b   1.000
_cell.length_c   1.000
_cell.angle_alpha   90.00
_cell.angle_beta   90.00
_cell.angle_gamma   90.00
#
_symmetry.space_group_name_H-M   'P 1'
#
loop_
_entity.id
_entity.type
_entity.pdbx_description
1 polymer ?
#
loop_
_entity_poly.entity_id
_entity_poly.type
_entity_poly.pdbx_seq_one_letter_code
_entity_poly.pdbx_strand_id
1 'polypeptide(L)'
;RAVYDMERGMGSYDAVIDEDAADFLADMADGDARSALNAVELGVLTTERSADGKIHLTIDVAAECIQKRVVRYDKTGDNHYDTISAFIKSMRGSDPDAAVYYLARMLYAGESVTFISRRIMICAAEDVGNADPQALQVAVAAAQAVERVGMPEAQIILSQAVIYVATAPKSNSATNAIFEATQAVREYKATVPVHLQDSHYKGAAKLGHGIGYEYAHDFPKHFSRQQYLPDEIKDKVFYRASDNGYEKQIKKHMEWLHSEE
;
A
#
# COMPACT_ATOMS: atom_id res chain seq x y z
N ARG A 1 24.03 7.68 24.74
CA ARG A 1 24.99 8.78 24.44
C ARG A 1 24.40 10.12 24.86
N ALA A 2 23.19 10.49 24.47
CA ALA A 2 22.55 11.78 24.80
C ALA A 2 22.46 12.06 26.31
N VAL A 3 22.24 11.03 27.14
CA VAL A 3 22.17 11.16 28.60
C VAL A 3 23.52 11.55 29.21
N TYR A 4 24.64 11.06 28.66
CA TYR A 4 25.98 11.17 29.23
C TYR A 4 26.88 12.23 28.58
N ASP A 5 26.46 12.83 27.46
CA ASP A 5 27.24 13.82 26.74
C ASP A 5 27.18 15.18 27.48
N MET A 6 28.33 15.68 27.89
CA MET A 6 28.46 16.92 28.69
C MET A 6 28.34 18.19 27.84
N GLU A 7 28.59 18.09 26.52
CA GLU A 7 28.62 19.28 25.64
C GLU A 7 27.31 19.44 24.85
N ARG A 8 26.74 18.29 24.40
CA ARG A 8 25.61 18.26 23.46
C ARG A 8 24.42 17.48 24.00
N GLY A 9 24.48 17.02 25.24
CA GLY A 9 23.45 16.21 25.89
C GLY A 9 23.13 16.64 27.30
N MET A 10 22.60 15.71 28.07
CA MET A 10 22.12 15.92 29.43
C MET A 10 23.14 15.52 30.53
N GLY A 11 24.43 15.37 30.17
CA GLY A 11 25.47 14.88 31.08
C GLY A 11 25.64 15.72 32.34
N SER A 12 25.37 17.03 32.29
CA SER A 12 25.42 17.92 33.47
C SER A 12 24.34 17.66 34.54
N TYR A 13 23.35 16.83 34.23
CA TYR A 13 22.26 16.52 35.17
C TYR A 13 22.53 15.28 36.05
N ASP A 14 23.66 14.58 35.87
CA ASP A 14 23.97 13.33 36.55
C ASP A 14 22.85 12.27 36.44
N ALA A 15 22.29 12.17 35.21
CA ALA A 15 21.25 11.21 34.95
C ALA A 15 21.83 9.86 34.51
N VAL A 16 21.14 8.78 34.87
CA VAL A 16 21.41 7.40 34.46
C VAL A 16 20.18 6.84 33.80
N ILE A 17 20.36 6.15 32.68
CA ILE A 17 19.28 5.43 32.02
C ILE A 17 19.51 3.93 32.15
N ASP A 18 18.49 3.19 32.56
CA ASP A 18 18.50 1.74 32.61
C ASP A 18 18.53 1.14 31.22
N GLU A 19 19.16 -0.03 31.06
CA GLU A 19 19.32 -0.64 29.72
C GLU A 19 17.97 -0.97 29.05
N ASP A 20 17.03 -1.51 29.85
CA ASP A 20 15.67 -1.80 29.42
C ASP A 20 14.87 -0.52 29.07
N ALA A 21 15.10 0.59 29.76
CA ALA A 21 14.51 1.89 29.43
C ALA A 21 15.08 2.46 28.13
N ALA A 22 16.39 2.28 27.88
CA ALA A 22 17.03 2.72 26.65
C ALA A 22 16.54 1.92 25.43
N ASP A 23 16.44 0.60 25.58
CA ASP A 23 15.92 -0.29 24.54
C ASP A 23 14.44 0.01 24.25
N PHE A 24 13.64 0.20 25.32
CA PHE A 24 12.24 0.59 25.18
C PHE A 24 12.07 1.91 24.43
N LEU A 25 12.86 2.96 24.73
CA LEU A 25 12.81 4.23 24.02
C LEU A 25 13.23 4.10 22.55
N ALA A 26 14.23 3.25 22.26
CA ALA A 26 14.69 3.01 20.89
C ALA A 26 13.61 2.28 20.07
N ASP A 27 12.97 1.26 20.64
CA ASP A 27 11.89 0.52 19.99
C ASP A 27 10.66 1.39 19.76
N MET A 28 10.27 2.18 20.78
CA MET A 28 9.10 3.06 20.66
C MET A 28 9.30 4.23 19.72
N ALA A 29 10.55 4.67 19.53
CA ALA A 29 10.90 5.73 18.59
C ALA A 29 10.91 5.26 17.13
N ASP A 30 11.03 3.95 16.87
CA ASP A 30 10.95 3.32 15.54
C ASP A 30 11.76 4.05 14.46
N GLY A 31 13.02 4.44 14.79
CA GLY A 31 13.90 5.19 13.90
C GLY A 31 13.75 6.72 13.98
N ASP A 32 12.76 7.26 14.69
CA ASP A 32 12.66 8.71 14.95
C ASP A 32 13.55 9.13 16.12
N ALA A 33 14.80 9.47 15.79
CA ALA A 33 15.78 9.91 16.79
C ALA A 33 15.33 11.16 17.57
N ARG A 34 14.53 12.05 16.98
CA ARG A 34 14.02 13.24 17.65
C ARG A 34 13.03 12.87 18.74
N SER A 35 12.12 11.92 18.47
CA SER A 35 11.16 11.43 19.46
C SER A 35 11.87 10.79 20.65
N ALA A 36 12.87 9.94 20.40
CA ALA A 36 13.68 9.33 21.46
C ALA A 36 14.43 10.38 22.30
N LEU A 37 15.07 11.35 21.65
CA LEU A 37 15.82 12.41 22.33
C LEU A 37 14.93 13.33 23.17
N ASN A 38 13.76 13.70 22.67
CA ASN A 38 12.77 14.49 23.41
C ASN A 38 12.25 13.75 24.66
N ALA A 39 12.02 12.42 24.54
CA ALA A 39 11.61 11.61 25.67
C ALA A 39 12.71 11.53 26.76
N VAL A 40 13.97 11.38 26.35
CA VAL A 40 15.14 11.42 27.24
C VAL A 40 15.23 12.79 27.94
N GLU A 41 15.16 13.88 27.19
CA GLU A 41 15.21 15.24 27.72
C GLU A 41 14.09 15.49 28.74
N LEU A 42 12.85 15.13 28.39
CA LEU A 42 11.70 15.25 29.28
C LEU A 42 11.91 14.45 30.56
N GLY A 43 12.32 13.18 30.45
CA GLY A 43 12.58 12.32 31.57
C GLY A 43 13.65 12.86 32.51
N VAL A 44 14.75 13.40 31.99
CA VAL A 44 15.80 14.03 32.82
C VAL A 44 15.29 15.29 33.52
N LEU A 45 14.48 16.11 32.84
CA LEU A 45 13.99 17.39 33.36
C LEU A 45 12.85 17.24 34.37
N THR A 46 12.05 16.17 34.30
CA THR A 46 10.85 15.99 35.12
C THR A 46 10.98 14.97 36.24
N THR A 47 12.01 14.11 36.23
CA THR A 47 12.21 13.09 37.25
C THR A 47 12.99 13.65 38.40
N GLU A 48 12.49 13.45 39.60
CA GLU A 48 13.19 13.84 40.87
C GLU A 48 14.45 13.02 41.08
N ARG A 49 15.44 13.62 41.76
CA ARG A 49 16.67 12.93 42.13
C ARG A 49 16.40 11.87 43.19
N SER A 50 16.95 10.70 42.99
CA SER A 50 16.90 9.61 43.95
C SER A 50 17.81 9.84 45.15
N ALA A 51 17.77 8.97 46.14
CA ALA A 51 18.57 9.07 47.39
C ALA A 51 20.09 9.08 47.15
N ASP A 52 20.57 8.58 46.02
CA ASP A 52 21.95 8.61 45.56
C ASP A 52 22.36 9.93 44.88
N GLY A 53 21.42 10.86 44.78
CA GLY A 53 21.60 12.17 44.13
C GLY A 53 21.51 12.17 42.63
N LYS A 54 21.24 11.04 42.00
CA LYS A 54 21.13 10.88 40.55
C LYS A 54 19.67 10.87 40.09
N ILE A 55 19.47 11.19 38.80
CA ILE A 55 18.18 11.04 38.11
C ILE A 55 18.18 9.67 37.42
N HIS A 56 17.27 8.79 37.81
CA HIS A 56 17.14 7.46 37.22
C HIS A 56 16.02 7.42 36.19
N LEU A 57 16.38 7.23 34.92
CA LEU A 57 15.41 6.98 33.83
C LEU A 57 15.13 5.48 33.79
N THR A 58 14.13 5.06 34.56
CA THR A 58 13.62 3.69 34.53
C THR A 58 12.67 3.48 33.38
N ILE A 59 12.30 2.21 33.13
CA ILE A 59 11.31 1.88 32.10
C ILE A 59 9.96 2.57 32.32
N ASP A 60 9.54 2.76 33.58
CA ASP A 60 8.30 3.46 33.93
C ASP A 60 8.39 4.95 33.53
N VAL A 61 9.49 5.62 33.88
CA VAL A 61 9.77 7.00 33.51
C VAL A 61 9.84 7.14 32.00
N ALA A 62 10.51 6.23 31.30
CA ALA A 62 10.60 6.21 29.86
C ALA A 62 9.21 6.07 29.20
N ALA A 63 8.36 5.21 29.76
CA ALA A 63 6.99 5.02 29.26
C ALA A 63 6.10 6.27 29.46
N GLU A 64 6.28 7.00 30.56
CA GLU A 64 5.56 8.27 30.78
C GLU A 64 6.04 9.38 29.87
N CYS A 65 7.34 9.45 29.59
CA CYS A 65 7.95 10.52 28.79
C CYS A 65 7.77 10.36 27.30
N ILE A 66 7.74 9.13 26.81
CA ILE A 66 7.47 8.85 25.40
C ILE A 66 5.96 8.87 25.15
N GLN A 67 5.27 9.94 25.30
CA GLN A 67 3.82 10.17 25.22
C GLN A 67 3.06 9.32 24.15
N LYS A 68 3.45 8.09 23.95
CA LYS A 68 2.67 7.06 23.31
C LYS A 68 1.95 6.31 24.43
N ARG A 69 0.72 6.73 24.75
CA ARG A 69 -0.19 5.82 25.45
C ARG A 69 -0.05 4.48 24.78
N VAL A 70 0.41 3.48 25.53
CA VAL A 70 0.40 2.10 25.11
C VAL A 70 -1.08 1.70 24.94
N VAL A 71 -1.67 2.06 23.80
CA VAL A 71 -2.70 1.19 23.25
C VAL A 71 -1.94 -0.11 23.05
N ARG A 72 -2.32 -1.15 23.77
CA ARG A 72 -1.79 -2.51 23.58
C ARG A 72 -2.03 -2.92 22.12
N TYR A 73 -1.14 -2.45 21.28
CA TYR A 73 -1.04 -2.83 19.89
C TYR A 73 0.15 -3.77 19.86
N ASP A 74 -0.16 -5.03 20.12
CA ASP A 74 0.82 -6.09 19.93
C ASP A 74 1.10 -6.17 18.43
N LYS A 75 2.29 -5.70 18.00
CA LYS A 75 2.72 -5.74 16.59
C LYS A 75 2.75 -7.17 16.03
N THR A 76 2.66 -8.18 16.86
CA THR A 76 2.67 -9.61 16.52
C THR A 76 1.38 -10.33 16.91
N GLY A 77 0.42 -9.67 17.53
CA GLY A 77 -0.82 -10.26 18.05
C GLY A 77 -2.05 -10.07 17.16
N ASP A 78 -3.13 -10.78 17.51
CA ASP A 78 -4.40 -10.80 16.80
C ASP A 78 -4.98 -9.38 16.57
N ASN A 79 -4.81 -8.45 17.53
CA ASN A 79 -5.28 -7.07 17.43
C ASN A 79 -4.62 -6.26 16.30
N HIS A 80 -3.38 -6.57 15.95
CA HIS A 80 -2.67 -5.94 14.82
C HIS A 80 -3.31 -6.32 13.50
N TYR A 81 -3.44 -7.63 13.26
CA TYR A 81 -4.05 -8.15 12.04
C TYR A 81 -5.52 -7.76 11.91
N ASP A 82 -6.25 -7.70 13.03
CA ASP A 82 -7.65 -7.27 13.05
C ASP A 82 -7.79 -5.80 12.65
N THR A 83 -6.92 -4.92 13.15
CA THR A 83 -6.93 -3.49 12.80
C THR A 83 -6.61 -3.27 11.32
N ILE A 84 -5.59 -3.96 10.78
CA ILE A 84 -5.25 -3.90 9.35
C ILE A 84 -6.41 -4.44 8.50
N SER A 85 -6.99 -5.56 8.91
CA SER A 85 -8.14 -6.16 8.24
C SER A 85 -9.34 -5.21 8.22
N ALA A 86 -9.64 -4.57 9.36
CA ALA A 86 -10.72 -3.60 9.47
C ALA A 86 -10.45 -2.36 8.60
N PHE A 87 -9.21 -1.86 8.57
CA PHE A 87 -8.78 -0.76 7.71
C PHE A 87 -9.06 -1.05 6.22
N ILE A 88 -8.58 -2.20 5.73
CA ILE A 88 -8.79 -2.60 4.34
C ILE A 88 -10.28 -2.80 4.05
N LYS A 89 -11.01 -3.48 4.93
CA LYS A 89 -12.44 -3.73 4.77
C LYS A 89 -13.26 -2.45 4.77
N SER A 90 -12.87 -1.43 5.54
CA SER A 90 -13.53 -0.13 5.56
C SER A 90 -13.36 0.62 4.23
N MET A 91 -12.16 0.65 3.68
CA MET A 91 -11.93 1.23 2.34
C MET A 91 -12.70 0.47 1.25
N ARG A 92 -12.66 -0.87 1.29
CA ARG A 92 -13.41 -1.76 0.37
C ARG A 92 -14.92 -1.56 0.50
N GLY A 93 -15.41 -1.42 1.72
CA GLY A 93 -16.83 -1.25 2.03
C GLY A 93 -17.36 0.17 1.85
N SER A 94 -16.50 1.11 1.39
CA SER A 94 -16.87 2.52 1.16
C SER A 94 -17.31 3.25 2.43
N ASP A 95 -16.67 2.96 3.56
CA ASP A 95 -16.84 3.69 4.81
C ASP A 95 -15.58 4.55 5.09
N PRO A 96 -15.56 5.82 4.68
CA PRO A 96 -14.41 6.69 4.87
C PRO A 96 -14.16 7.03 6.35
N ASP A 97 -15.18 7.11 7.18
CA ASP A 97 -15.04 7.44 8.61
C ASP A 97 -14.35 6.30 9.36
N ALA A 98 -14.80 5.06 9.13
CA ALA A 98 -14.13 3.88 9.69
C ALA A 98 -12.69 3.73 9.14
N ALA A 99 -12.47 3.98 7.85
CA ALA A 99 -11.15 3.90 7.24
C ALA A 99 -10.16 4.89 7.87
N VAL A 100 -10.56 6.15 8.06
CA VAL A 100 -9.75 7.18 8.74
C VAL A 100 -9.54 6.85 10.22
N TYR A 101 -10.54 6.30 10.91
CA TYR A 101 -10.40 5.86 12.29
C TYR A 101 -9.34 4.77 12.44
N TYR A 102 -9.38 3.72 11.58
CA TYR A 102 -8.38 2.65 11.62
C TYR A 102 -7.02 3.11 11.15
N LEU A 103 -6.91 4.05 10.20
CA LEU A 103 -5.66 4.73 9.86
C LEU A 103 -5.06 5.40 11.11
N ALA A 104 -5.84 6.23 11.81
CA ALA A 104 -5.39 6.93 13.00
C ALA A 104 -4.95 5.95 14.09
N ARG A 105 -5.68 4.84 14.25
CA ARG A 105 -5.33 3.78 15.20
C ARG A 105 -4.00 3.10 14.87
N MET A 106 -3.72 2.82 13.59
CA MET A 106 -2.44 2.26 13.15
C MET A 106 -1.29 3.25 13.34
N LEU A 107 -1.48 4.53 12.96
CA LEU A 107 -0.47 5.58 13.15
C LEU A 107 -0.16 5.83 14.63
N TYR A 108 -1.20 5.86 15.47
CA TYR A 108 -1.04 6.02 16.92
C TYR A 108 -0.28 4.85 17.54
N ALA A 109 -0.45 3.64 17.02
CA ALA A 109 0.27 2.45 17.43
C ALA A 109 1.71 2.37 16.87
N GLY A 110 2.14 3.36 16.07
CA GLY A 110 3.48 3.41 15.46
C GLY A 110 3.65 2.47 14.27
N GLU A 111 2.56 2.15 13.54
CA GLU A 111 2.67 1.39 12.30
C GLU A 111 3.43 2.17 11.23
N SER A 112 4.24 1.47 10.46
CA SER A 112 5.05 2.07 9.40
C SER A 112 4.19 2.75 8.34
N VAL A 113 4.45 4.03 8.05
CA VAL A 113 3.77 4.78 6.98
C VAL A 113 3.95 4.10 5.60
N THR A 114 5.10 3.48 5.38
CA THR A 114 5.38 2.70 4.15
C THR A 114 4.51 1.45 4.06
N PHE A 115 4.28 0.77 5.19
CA PHE A 115 3.38 -0.37 5.24
C PHE A 115 1.93 0.07 4.96
N ILE A 116 1.45 1.12 5.63
CA ILE A 116 0.11 1.69 5.42
C ILE A 116 -0.08 2.09 3.95
N SER A 117 0.88 2.81 3.36
CA SER A 117 0.85 3.24 1.95
C SER A 117 0.70 2.06 1.00
N ARG A 118 1.44 0.95 1.24
CA ARG A 118 1.30 -0.28 0.43
C ARG A 118 -0.11 -0.86 0.51
N ARG A 119 -0.76 -0.83 1.68
CA ARG A 119 -2.14 -1.32 1.82
C ARG A 119 -3.14 -0.46 1.07
N ILE A 120 -2.95 0.87 1.06
CA ILE A 120 -3.77 1.80 0.27
C ILE A 120 -3.60 1.53 -1.23
N MET A 121 -2.35 1.36 -1.73
CA MET A 121 -2.08 1.05 -3.14
C MET A 121 -2.72 -0.27 -3.57
N ILE A 122 -2.61 -1.32 -2.74
CA ILE A 122 -3.23 -2.61 -3.04
C ILE A 122 -4.75 -2.47 -3.11
N CYS A 123 -5.39 -1.82 -2.13
CA CYS A 123 -6.84 -1.59 -2.11
C CYS A 123 -7.30 -0.77 -3.32
N ALA A 124 -6.54 0.25 -3.72
CA ALA A 124 -6.82 1.05 -4.91
C ALA A 124 -6.79 0.20 -6.20
N ALA A 125 -5.85 -0.74 -6.32
CA ALA A 125 -5.74 -1.61 -7.47
C ALA A 125 -6.75 -2.77 -7.45
N GLU A 126 -6.97 -3.39 -6.28
CA GLU A 126 -7.77 -4.60 -6.08
C GLU A 126 -9.27 -4.31 -6.02
N ASP A 127 -9.67 -3.29 -5.25
CA ASP A 127 -11.07 -3.03 -4.91
C ASP A 127 -11.69 -1.87 -5.72
N VAL A 128 -10.88 -0.89 -6.14
CA VAL A 128 -11.33 0.20 -7.02
C VAL A 128 -11.05 -0.13 -8.48
N GLY A 129 -9.82 -0.55 -8.79
CA GLY A 129 -9.42 -0.96 -10.14
C GLY A 129 -9.75 0.08 -11.20
N ASN A 130 -10.32 -0.39 -12.31
CA ASN A 130 -10.71 0.47 -13.43
C ASN A 130 -12.06 1.19 -13.23
N ALA A 131 -12.76 0.98 -12.10
CA ALA A 131 -13.93 1.80 -11.80
C ALA A 131 -13.53 3.27 -11.55
N ASP A 132 -12.32 3.51 -11.00
CA ASP A 132 -11.67 4.82 -10.97
C ASP A 132 -10.15 4.68 -11.14
N PRO A 133 -9.62 4.84 -12.37
CA PRO A 133 -8.19 4.71 -12.64
C PRO A 133 -7.30 5.71 -11.89
N GLN A 134 -7.85 6.80 -11.36
CA GLN A 134 -7.09 7.78 -10.58
C GLN A 134 -6.78 7.27 -9.17
N ALA A 135 -7.54 6.33 -8.63
CA ALA A 135 -7.34 5.84 -7.26
C ALA A 135 -5.92 5.30 -7.02
N LEU A 136 -5.39 4.51 -7.95
CA LEU A 136 -4.03 4.01 -7.86
C LEU A 136 -3.00 5.13 -8.00
N GLN A 137 -3.24 6.12 -8.86
CA GLN A 137 -2.35 7.28 -9.02
C GLN A 137 -2.28 8.12 -7.74
N VAL A 138 -3.42 8.38 -7.11
CA VAL A 138 -3.50 9.08 -5.82
C VAL A 138 -2.77 8.30 -4.74
N ALA A 139 -2.97 6.99 -4.65
CA ALA A 139 -2.31 6.12 -3.68
C ALA A 139 -0.79 6.09 -3.86
N VAL A 140 -0.29 6.04 -5.11
CA VAL A 140 1.15 6.08 -5.42
C VAL A 140 1.75 7.45 -5.11
N ALA A 141 1.07 8.54 -5.48
CA ALA A 141 1.51 9.90 -5.16
C ALA A 141 1.60 10.11 -3.64
N ALA A 142 0.61 9.63 -2.88
CA ALA A 142 0.63 9.67 -1.42
C ALA A 142 1.81 8.87 -0.84
N ALA A 143 2.06 7.65 -1.33
CA ALA A 143 3.18 6.82 -0.89
C ALA A 143 4.54 7.53 -1.09
N GLN A 144 4.75 8.17 -2.25
CA GLN A 144 5.97 8.94 -2.53
C GLN A 144 6.08 10.21 -1.68
N ALA A 145 4.96 10.87 -1.40
CA ALA A 145 4.94 12.11 -0.62
C ALA A 145 5.24 11.85 0.86
N VAL A 146 4.70 10.79 1.47
CA VAL A 146 4.93 10.48 2.89
C VAL A 146 6.38 10.13 3.18
N GLU A 147 7.10 9.52 2.24
CA GLU A 147 8.53 9.23 2.37
C GLU A 147 9.40 10.50 2.41
N ARG A 148 8.95 11.58 1.75
CA ARG A 148 9.67 12.86 1.69
C ARG A 148 9.32 13.79 2.83
N VAL A 149 8.06 13.78 3.26
CA VAL A 149 7.52 14.71 4.25
C VAL A 149 7.77 14.20 5.67
N GLY A 150 7.54 12.90 5.93
CA GLY A 150 7.67 12.31 7.25
C GLY A 150 6.52 12.68 8.20
N MET A 151 6.57 12.12 9.41
CA MET A 151 5.61 12.44 10.47
C MET A 151 5.97 13.76 11.16
N PRO A 152 5.00 14.54 11.66
CA PRO A 152 3.57 14.19 11.77
C PRO A 152 2.72 14.50 10.52
N GLU A 153 3.22 15.27 9.55
CA GLU A 153 2.44 15.76 8.41
C GLU A 153 2.02 14.63 7.44
N ALA A 154 2.78 13.54 7.37
CA ALA A 154 2.45 12.36 6.56
C ALA A 154 1.03 11.81 6.83
N GLN A 155 0.51 11.95 8.06
CA GLN A 155 -0.85 11.53 8.40
C GLN A 155 -1.93 12.24 7.57
N ILE A 156 -1.70 13.51 7.20
CA ILE A 156 -2.64 14.31 6.38
C ILE A 156 -2.70 13.73 4.97
N ILE A 157 -1.54 13.42 4.40
CA ILE A 157 -1.41 12.84 3.05
C ILE A 157 -2.07 11.46 3.00
N LEU A 158 -1.81 10.62 4.01
CA LEU A 158 -2.43 9.30 4.11
C LEU A 158 -3.95 9.39 4.25
N SER A 159 -4.45 10.33 5.07
CA SER A 159 -5.88 10.56 5.25
C SER A 159 -6.56 10.93 3.93
N GLN A 160 -5.97 11.84 3.14
CA GLN A 160 -6.49 12.19 1.82
C GLN A 160 -6.60 10.97 0.90
N ALA A 161 -5.55 10.16 0.81
CA ALA A 161 -5.54 8.97 -0.04
C ALA A 161 -6.55 7.91 0.43
N VAL A 162 -6.66 7.69 1.73
CA VAL A 162 -7.63 6.75 2.33
C VAL A 162 -9.06 7.17 2.04
N ILE A 163 -9.40 8.44 2.23
CA ILE A 163 -10.74 8.97 1.92
C ILE A 163 -11.04 8.81 0.43
N TYR A 164 -10.08 9.15 -0.44
CA TYR A 164 -10.25 8.99 -1.88
C TYR A 164 -10.56 7.54 -2.25
N VAL A 165 -9.74 6.58 -1.81
CA VAL A 165 -9.92 5.16 -2.09
C VAL A 165 -11.22 4.63 -1.49
N ALA A 166 -11.58 5.06 -0.27
CA ALA A 166 -12.82 4.64 0.39
C ALA A 166 -14.06 5.15 -0.36
N THR A 167 -14.04 6.37 -0.89
CA THR A 167 -15.19 6.99 -1.57
C THR A 167 -15.27 6.71 -3.07
N ALA A 168 -14.21 6.18 -3.68
CA ALA A 168 -14.18 5.81 -5.09
C ALA A 168 -15.16 4.68 -5.41
N PRO A 169 -15.74 4.63 -6.63
CA PRO A 169 -16.53 3.48 -7.07
C PRO A 169 -15.69 2.21 -7.06
N LYS A 170 -16.30 1.07 -6.74
CA LYS A 170 -15.61 -0.21 -6.52
C LYS A 170 -15.77 -1.16 -7.70
N SER A 171 -14.67 -1.80 -8.10
CA SER A 171 -14.67 -2.94 -9.01
C SER A 171 -13.43 -3.80 -8.79
N ASN A 172 -13.62 -5.09 -8.67
CA ASN A 172 -12.56 -6.09 -8.61
C ASN A 172 -12.39 -6.86 -9.94
N SER A 173 -12.93 -6.33 -11.04
CA SER A 173 -12.92 -6.98 -12.35
C SER A 173 -11.50 -7.30 -12.84
N ALA A 174 -10.54 -6.37 -12.64
CA ALA A 174 -9.14 -6.58 -13.02
C ALA A 174 -8.47 -7.67 -12.18
N THR A 175 -8.76 -7.73 -10.88
CA THR A 175 -8.28 -8.76 -9.97
C THR A 175 -8.80 -10.14 -10.33
N ASN A 176 -10.11 -10.26 -10.59
CA ASN A 176 -10.71 -11.50 -11.04
C ASN A 176 -10.12 -11.94 -12.38
N ALA A 177 -9.94 -11.03 -13.33
CA ALA A 177 -9.38 -11.31 -14.65
C ALA A 177 -7.98 -11.96 -14.56
N ILE A 178 -7.07 -11.40 -13.77
CA ILE A 178 -5.71 -11.96 -13.66
C ILE A 178 -5.71 -13.30 -12.91
N PHE A 179 -6.58 -13.50 -11.92
CA PHE A 179 -6.67 -14.77 -11.21
C PHE A 179 -7.25 -15.88 -12.10
N GLU A 180 -8.33 -15.60 -12.84
CA GLU A 180 -8.91 -16.54 -13.81
C GLU A 180 -7.91 -16.88 -14.93
N ALA A 181 -7.20 -15.87 -15.46
CA ALA A 181 -6.17 -16.09 -16.47
C ALA A 181 -5.00 -16.92 -15.93
N THR A 182 -4.55 -16.65 -14.70
CA THR A 182 -3.48 -17.44 -14.05
C THR A 182 -3.90 -18.89 -13.85
N GLN A 183 -5.16 -19.14 -13.49
CA GLN A 183 -5.69 -20.49 -13.40
C GLN A 183 -5.70 -21.16 -14.77
N ALA A 184 -6.16 -20.48 -15.82
CA ALA A 184 -6.16 -21.03 -17.17
C ALA A 184 -4.75 -21.40 -17.66
N VAL A 185 -3.72 -20.60 -17.36
CA VAL A 185 -2.31 -20.91 -17.67
C VAL A 185 -1.85 -22.21 -17.01
N ARG A 186 -2.34 -22.51 -15.80
CA ARG A 186 -1.99 -23.76 -15.09
C ARG A 186 -2.73 -24.99 -15.62
N GLU A 187 -3.96 -24.79 -16.10
CA GLU A 187 -4.83 -25.88 -16.57
C GLU A 187 -4.59 -26.27 -18.03
N TYR A 188 -4.26 -25.30 -18.88
CA TYR A 188 -4.15 -25.50 -20.32
C TYR A 188 -2.70 -25.37 -20.79
N LYS A 189 -2.23 -26.35 -21.57
CA LYS A 189 -0.97 -26.25 -22.30
C LYS A 189 -1.23 -25.56 -23.63
N ALA A 190 -1.51 -24.26 -23.57
CA ALA A 190 -1.88 -23.48 -24.73
C ALA A 190 -0.66 -22.95 -25.48
N THR A 191 -0.73 -22.90 -26.81
CA THR A 191 0.33 -22.38 -27.68
C THR A 191 -0.09 -21.04 -28.27
N VAL A 192 0.82 -20.06 -28.29
CA VAL A 192 0.56 -18.76 -28.92
C VAL A 192 0.18 -18.97 -30.39
N PRO A 193 -0.94 -18.39 -30.88
CA PRO A 193 -1.36 -18.48 -32.28
C PRO A 193 -0.25 -18.08 -33.24
N VAL A 194 -0.09 -18.79 -34.35
CA VAL A 194 1.05 -18.63 -35.28
C VAL A 194 1.18 -17.21 -35.81
N HIS A 195 0.06 -16.56 -36.13
CA HIS A 195 0.02 -15.18 -36.63
C HIS A 195 0.46 -14.14 -35.59
N LEU A 196 0.43 -14.46 -34.27
CA LEU A 196 0.90 -13.60 -33.18
C LEU A 196 2.35 -13.89 -32.76
N GLN A 197 2.96 -14.95 -33.30
CA GLN A 197 4.34 -15.30 -32.97
C GLN A 197 5.32 -14.32 -33.62
N ASP A 198 6.45 -14.06 -32.94
CA ASP A 198 7.46 -13.12 -33.42
C ASP A 198 8.02 -13.52 -34.80
N SER A 199 7.93 -12.60 -35.75
CA SER A 199 8.44 -12.76 -37.11
C SER A 199 9.81 -12.11 -37.37
N HIS A 200 10.41 -11.46 -36.37
CA HIS A 200 11.61 -10.63 -36.55
C HIS A 200 12.93 -11.42 -36.42
N TYR A 201 12.92 -12.68 -35.99
CA TYR A 201 14.13 -13.46 -35.85
C TYR A 201 14.46 -14.28 -37.10
N LYS A 202 15.77 -14.57 -37.28
CA LYS A 202 16.28 -15.30 -38.46
C LYS A 202 15.75 -16.75 -38.45
N GLY A 203 14.87 -17.07 -39.40
CA GLY A 203 14.22 -18.39 -39.52
C GLY A 203 12.72 -18.39 -39.22
N ALA A 204 12.15 -17.32 -38.64
CA ALA A 204 10.73 -17.19 -38.35
C ALA A 204 9.85 -17.46 -39.58
N ALA A 205 10.24 -16.91 -40.74
CA ALA A 205 9.53 -17.09 -42.00
C ALA A 205 9.40 -18.58 -42.45
N LYS A 206 10.39 -19.42 -42.11
CA LYS A 206 10.34 -20.87 -42.45
C LYS A 206 9.35 -21.61 -41.56
N LEU A 207 9.03 -21.05 -40.38
CA LEU A 207 8.09 -21.63 -39.42
C LEU A 207 6.68 -21.02 -39.56
N GLY A 208 6.50 -20.06 -40.47
CA GLY A 208 5.23 -19.42 -40.73
C GLY A 208 4.82 -18.38 -39.67
N HIS A 209 5.76 -18.00 -38.75
CA HIS A 209 5.48 -17.08 -37.68
C HIS A 209 5.08 -15.69 -38.21
N GLY A 210 4.02 -15.11 -37.66
CA GLY A 210 3.50 -13.78 -38.03
C GLY A 210 2.70 -13.77 -39.34
N ILE A 211 2.58 -14.90 -40.06
CA ILE A 211 1.80 -14.94 -41.28
C ILE A 211 0.30 -14.83 -40.93
N GLY A 212 -0.37 -13.88 -41.61
CA GLY A 212 -1.80 -13.64 -41.42
C GLY A 212 -2.11 -12.72 -40.23
N TYR A 213 -1.10 -12.06 -39.62
CA TYR A 213 -1.36 -11.05 -38.61
C TYR A 213 -2.05 -9.83 -39.23
N GLU A 214 -3.14 -9.42 -38.60
CA GLU A 214 -3.91 -8.22 -38.98
C GLU A 214 -3.48 -7.07 -38.09
N TYR A 215 -2.82 -6.06 -38.68
CA TYR A 215 -2.42 -4.86 -37.92
C TYR A 215 -3.64 -3.97 -37.66
N ALA A 216 -4.08 -3.89 -36.41
CA ALA A 216 -5.35 -3.26 -36.05
C ALA A 216 -5.50 -1.80 -36.55
N HIS A 217 -4.41 -1.04 -36.67
CA HIS A 217 -4.45 0.33 -37.18
C HIS A 217 -4.81 0.44 -38.67
N ASP A 218 -4.74 -0.65 -39.45
CA ASP A 218 -5.14 -0.69 -40.84
C ASP A 218 -6.66 -0.91 -41.02
N PHE A 219 -7.37 -1.17 -39.92
CA PHE A 219 -8.80 -1.46 -39.90
C PHE A 219 -9.63 -0.31 -39.33
N PRO A 220 -10.93 -0.21 -39.72
CA PRO A 220 -11.86 0.74 -39.10
C PRO A 220 -11.87 0.62 -37.57
N LYS A 221 -12.09 1.72 -36.88
CA LYS A 221 -12.07 1.80 -35.40
C LYS A 221 -10.74 1.35 -34.79
N HIS A 222 -9.68 1.15 -35.59
CA HIS A 222 -8.41 0.53 -35.18
C HIS A 222 -8.60 -0.81 -34.44
N PHE A 223 -9.54 -1.60 -34.95
CA PHE A 223 -9.95 -2.86 -34.33
C PHE A 223 -10.01 -3.97 -35.40
N SER A 224 -9.33 -5.09 -35.12
CA SER A 224 -9.39 -6.32 -35.87
C SER A 224 -10.07 -7.42 -35.06
N ARG A 225 -10.93 -8.18 -35.72
CA ARG A 225 -11.64 -9.32 -35.09
C ARG A 225 -10.81 -10.62 -35.10
N GLN A 226 -9.51 -10.54 -35.41
CA GLN A 226 -8.65 -11.73 -35.38
C GLN A 226 -8.63 -12.38 -34.00
N GLN A 227 -8.34 -13.67 -33.94
CA GLN A 227 -8.23 -14.39 -32.68
C GLN A 227 -6.90 -14.07 -31.98
N TYR A 228 -6.96 -13.60 -30.73
CA TYR A 228 -5.77 -13.28 -29.92
C TYR A 228 -5.46 -14.39 -28.89
N LEU A 229 -6.47 -15.08 -28.38
CA LEU A 229 -6.26 -16.18 -27.45
C LEU A 229 -5.88 -17.47 -28.18
N PRO A 230 -5.08 -18.35 -27.56
CA PRO A 230 -4.84 -19.70 -28.03
C PRO A 230 -6.13 -20.48 -28.31
N ASP A 231 -6.06 -21.44 -29.24
CA ASP A 231 -7.20 -22.25 -29.64
C ASP A 231 -7.88 -22.98 -28.48
N GLU A 232 -7.08 -23.43 -27.52
CA GLU A 232 -7.55 -24.19 -26.34
C GLU A 232 -8.41 -23.36 -25.40
N ILE A 233 -8.30 -22.03 -25.47
CA ILE A 233 -8.96 -21.09 -24.56
C ILE A 233 -9.62 -19.93 -25.30
N LYS A 234 -9.81 -20.00 -26.62
CA LYS A 234 -10.31 -18.91 -27.47
C LYS A 234 -11.65 -18.36 -27.05
N ASP A 235 -12.50 -19.17 -26.44
CA ASP A 235 -13.84 -18.80 -26.00
C ASP A 235 -13.88 -18.29 -24.53
N LYS A 236 -12.73 -18.24 -23.85
CA LYS A 236 -12.68 -17.73 -22.47
C LYS A 236 -12.76 -16.21 -22.44
N VAL A 237 -13.47 -15.71 -21.47
CA VAL A 237 -13.56 -14.27 -21.15
C VAL A 237 -13.03 -14.06 -19.73
N PHE A 238 -11.90 -13.39 -19.60
CA PHE A 238 -11.29 -13.10 -18.31
C PHE A 238 -11.74 -11.75 -17.75
N TYR A 239 -11.76 -10.71 -18.58
CA TYR A 239 -12.15 -9.37 -18.15
C TYR A 239 -13.64 -9.12 -18.42
N ARG A 240 -14.37 -8.81 -17.35
CA ARG A 240 -15.79 -8.45 -17.41
C ARG A 240 -15.97 -7.12 -16.70
N ALA A 241 -16.04 -6.04 -17.48
CA ALA A 241 -16.25 -4.69 -16.96
C ALA A 241 -17.53 -4.63 -16.12
N SER A 242 -17.46 -4.01 -14.96
CA SER A 242 -18.64 -3.71 -14.14
C SER A 242 -19.44 -2.53 -14.69
N ASP A 243 -20.59 -2.26 -14.09
CA ASP A 243 -21.38 -1.06 -14.41
C ASP A 243 -21.02 0.13 -13.49
N ASN A 244 -19.92 0.04 -12.71
CA ASN A 244 -19.51 1.06 -11.77
C ASN A 244 -18.46 2.00 -12.37
N GLY A 245 -18.58 3.29 -12.06
CA GLY A 245 -17.60 4.31 -12.40
C GLY A 245 -17.17 4.33 -13.86
N TYR A 246 -15.86 4.40 -14.11
CA TYR A 246 -15.30 4.45 -15.45
C TYR A 246 -15.45 3.13 -16.23
N GLU A 247 -15.59 1.99 -15.58
CA GLU A 247 -15.80 0.71 -16.28
C GLU A 247 -17.08 0.69 -17.11
N LYS A 248 -18.09 1.47 -16.74
CA LYS A 248 -19.27 1.67 -17.58
C LYS A 248 -18.92 2.30 -18.94
N GLN A 249 -17.91 3.16 -18.99
CA GLN A 249 -17.42 3.75 -20.25
C GLN A 249 -16.60 2.73 -21.04
N ILE A 250 -15.74 1.95 -20.37
CA ILE A 250 -14.99 0.86 -20.98
C ILE A 250 -15.94 -0.14 -21.65
N LYS A 251 -17.00 -0.55 -20.93
CA LYS A 251 -18.01 -1.47 -21.45
C LYS A 251 -18.66 -0.94 -22.73
N LYS A 252 -19.12 0.32 -22.71
CA LYS A 252 -19.69 0.97 -23.91
C LYS A 252 -18.71 1.05 -25.07
N HIS A 253 -17.43 1.34 -24.78
CA HIS A 253 -16.40 1.38 -25.81
C HIS A 253 -16.15 0.00 -26.42
N MET A 254 -16.09 -1.05 -25.60
CA MET A 254 -15.94 -2.41 -26.10
C MET A 254 -17.15 -2.85 -26.93
N GLU A 255 -18.37 -2.52 -26.52
CA GLU A 255 -19.60 -2.76 -27.29
C GLU A 255 -19.56 -2.03 -28.64
N TRP A 256 -19.12 -0.76 -28.67
CA TRP A 256 -18.95 0.01 -29.91
C TRP A 256 -17.91 -0.60 -30.84
N LEU A 257 -16.76 -1.11 -30.33
CA LEU A 257 -15.77 -1.79 -31.16
C LEU A 257 -16.35 -3.03 -31.86
N HIS A 258 -17.18 -3.78 -31.15
CA HIS A 258 -17.79 -5.01 -31.65
C HIS A 258 -19.10 -4.80 -32.43
N SER A 259 -19.67 -3.58 -32.44
CA SER A 259 -20.88 -3.30 -33.23
C SER A 259 -20.60 -3.37 -34.73
N GLU A 260 -21.55 -3.92 -35.44
CA GLU A 260 -21.61 -3.74 -36.91
C GLU A 260 -21.97 -2.29 -37.21
N GLU A 261 -21.30 -1.67 -38.15
CA GLU A 261 -21.73 -0.36 -38.69
C GLU A 261 -23.01 -0.49 -39.47
#